data_150c55c5f29489b60ab81840ed0011e2
#
_entry.id   150c55c5f29489b60ab81840ed0011e2
#
_cell.length_a   1.000
_cell.length_b   1.000
_cell.length_c   1.000
_cell.angle_alpha   90.00
_cell.angle_beta   90.00
_cell.angle_gamma   90.00
#
_symmetry.space_group_name_H-M   'P 1'
#
loop_
_entity.id
_entity.type
_entity.pdbx_description
1 polymer ?
#
loop_
_entity_poly.entity_id
_entity_poly.type
_entity_poly.pdbx_seq_one_letter_code
_entity_poly.pdbx_strand_id
1 'polypeptide(L)'
;MKFTIMDTRIFRRGVRSGTVVRLLMLGAVIYFAGNVRAQETANAPTDAETVKALLQRVQDLESEVKTLKSQVQALNPTPANDISSTPVAASSGTVPVSTAMAEHEVMAVRADADPNMPRLQLRGFGDVNWKASDLHGQTNSFALGQLNLFLTSRINDKLSFLAETVIEADQGSNEFGIEPERLLMLYSVSDRLNLQIGRYHTGIGFYNTAYHHSAVMQTAMGRPFLFQFEDNGGILPIHNVGVSATGLISNRLGLHYIAEIGNGRSARTSISNPVQNVTDENNGKAFNLGFYVRPEAISGLRFGFSGYHDHVSPLGGANISENIFAGHVVYQTSRFEFLNEAVVLQHTPDNSNVTVNIPGFYSQISKRFGNYRPYFRYEYVNVPGRDPLYSDVALVHGPRAGLRYELDESAAFKIEFGRDMRRNQGAVNLIGTQFSFAF
;
A
#
# COMPACT_ATOMS: atom_id res chain seq x y z
N MET A 1 24.92 65.87 7.72
CA MET A 1 24.88 64.73 6.78
C MET A 1 23.64 63.88 7.11
N LYS A 2 22.54 64.07 6.34
CA LYS A 2 21.22 63.45 6.61
C LYS A 2 21.18 62.13 5.91
N PHE A 3 20.96 61.05 6.64
CA PHE A 3 20.59 59.74 6.05
C PHE A 3 19.07 59.63 6.07
N THR A 4 18.51 59.52 4.88
CA THR A 4 17.08 59.31 4.62
C THR A 4 16.76 57.83 4.83
N ILE A 5 15.82 57.56 5.73
CA ILE A 5 15.25 56.22 5.97
C ILE A 5 14.25 55.97 4.85
N MET A 6 14.50 54.93 4.07
CA MET A 6 13.63 54.47 2.96
C MET A 6 12.52 53.58 3.53
N ASP A 7 11.28 53.97 3.28
CA ASP A 7 10.04 53.40 3.76
C ASP A 7 9.79 52.01 3.12
N THR A 8 9.81 50.93 3.93
CA THR A 8 9.50 49.57 3.53
C THR A 8 8.02 49.25 3.69
N ARG A 9 7.18 49.92 2.93
CA ARG A 9 5.73 49.60 2.83
C ARG A 9 5.35 49.17 1.44
N ILE A 10 5.85 48.05 0.94
CA ILE A 10 5.25 47.31 -0.18
C ILE A 10 5.62 45.84 -0.01
N PHE A 11 4.80 45.06 0.69
CA PHE A 11 4.59 43.63 0.47
C PHE A 11 3.56 43.07 1.48
N ARG A 12 2.34 43.60 1.43
CA ARG A 12 1.15 42.93 1.97
C ARG A 12 0.08 42.83 0.88
N ARG A 13 0.29 41.96 -0.10
CA ARG A 13 -0.81 41.40 -0.87
C ARG A 13 -0.76 39.89 -0.66
N GLY A 14 -1.67 39.41 0.19
CA GLY A 14 -1.90 38.01 0.43
C GLY A 14 -2.24 37.30 -0.87
N VAL A 15 -1.37 36.42 -1.31
CA VAL A 15 -1.66 35.46 -2.36
C VAL A 15 -2.69 34.51 -1.77
N ARG A 16 -3.94 34.58 -2.23
CA ARG A 16 -4.98 33.63 -1.87
C ARG A 16 -4.55 32.26 -2.36
N SER A 17 -4.39 31.30 -1.45
CA SER A 17 -3.90 29.94 -1.68
C SER A 17 -4.67 29.15 -2.75
N GLY A 18 -5.86 29.63 -3.14
CA GLY A 18 -6.67 29.02 -4.19
C GLY A 18 -6.18 29.22 -5.63
N THR A 19 -5.27 30.17 -5.88
CA THR A 19 -4.84 30.50 -7.25
C THR A 19 -3.65 29.63 -7.71
N VAL A 20 -2.76 29.25 -6.78
CA VAL A 20 -1.60 28.40 -7.09
C VAL A 20 -2.01 26.96 -7.39
N VAL A 21 -3.02 26.45 -6.68
CA VAL A 21 -3.57 25.10 -6.95
C VAL A 21 -4.30 25.05 -8.30
N ARG A 22 -4.92 26.16 -8.74
CA ARG A 22 -5.61 26.21 -10.05
C ARG A 22 -4.66 26.25 -11.26
N LEU A 23 -3.45 26.75 -11.12
CA LEU A 23 -2.50 26.86 -12.23
C LEU A 23 -1.74 25.55 -12.51
N LEU A 24 -1.60 24.64 -11.52
CA LEU A 24 -0.99 23.33 -11.71
C LEU A 24 -1.98 22.26 -12.24
N MET A 25 -3.27 22.58 -12.26
CA MET A 25 -4.36 21.64 -12.63
C MET A 25 -4.85 21.77 -14.07
N LEU A 26 -4.32 22.69 -14.89
CA LEU A 26 -4.90 22.97 -16.22
C LEU A 26 -4.38 22.08 -17.35
N GLY A 27 -3.61 21.03 -17.07
CA GLY A 27 -2.91 20.24 -18.10
C GLY A 27 -3.43 18.84 -18.41
N ALA A 28 -4.39 18.28 -17.68
CA ALA A 28 -4.75 16.87 -17.88
C ALA A 28 -6.22 16.56 -17.53
N VAL A 29 -7.19 17.13 -18.25
CA VAL A 29 -8.56 16.61 -18.26
C VAL A 29 -9.02 16.46 -19.70
N ILE A 30 -8.92 15.24 -20.25
CA ILE A 30 -9.65 14.84 -21.45
C ILE A 30 -10.97 14.20 -20.98
N TYR A 31 -12.07 14.86 -21.31
CA TYR A 31 -13.44 14.43 -21.01
C TYR A 31 -13.82 13.21 -21.86
N PHE A 32 -14.19 12.11 -21.21
CA PHE A 32 -15.06 11.09 -21.81
C PHE A 32 -16.28 10.88 -20.88
N ALA A 33 -17.41 11.42 -21.28
CA ALA A 33 -18.70 11.13 -20.66
C ALA A 33 -19.49 10.19 -21.58
N GLY A 34 -19.74 8.98 -21.12
CA GLY A 34 -20.66 8.03 -21.75
C GLY A 34 -21.76 7.62 -20.78
N ASN A 35 -22.99 8.03 -21.05
CA ASN A 35 -24.18 7.68 -20.28
C ASN A 35 -24.60 6.24 -20.57
N VAL A 36 -24.73 5.41 -19.54
CA VAL A 36 -25.43 4.12 -19.60
C VAL A 36 -26.52 4.08 -18.53
N ARG A 37 -27.74 3.77 -18.96
CA ARG A 37 -28.95 3.66 -18.11
C ARG A 37 -28.97 2.36 -17.33
N ALA A 38 -29.35 2.44 -16.06
CA ALA A 38 -29.56 1.32 -15.17
C ALA A 38 -30.81 0.50 -15.50
N GLN A 39 -30.71 -0.81 -15.27
CA GLN A 39 -31.83 -1.76 -15.36
C GLN A 39 -32.05 -2.38 -13.98
N GLU A 40 -33.32 -2.34 -13.52
CA GLU A 40 -33.74 -2.86 -12.22
C GLU A 40 -33.65 -4.38 -12.12
N THR A 41 -33.25 -4.89 -10.95
CA THR A 41 -33.24 -6.32 -10.62
C THR A 41 -34.16 -6.64 -9.45
N ALA A 42 -34.77 -7.82 -9.55
CA ALA A 42 -35.79 -8.35 -8.66
C ALA A 42 -35.24 -9.16 -7.49
N ASN A 43 -35.92 -9.06 -6.35
CA ASN A 43 -36.01 -9.93 -5.16
C ASN A 43 -34.81 -10.78 -4.71
N ALA A 44 -34.26 -10.42 -3.55
CA ALA A 44 -33.29 -11.20 -2.79
C ALA A 44 -34.00 -12.23 -1.85
N PRO A 45 -33.42 -13.43 -1.63
CA PRO A 45 -33.96 -14.41 -0.69
C PRO A 45 -33.71 -14.01 0.78
N THR A 46 -34.55 -14.49 1.68
CA THR A 46 -34.53 -14.19 3.12
C THR A 46 -33.24 -14.73 3.79
N ASP A 47 -32.68 -13.96 4.73
CA ASP A 47 -31.41 -14.24 5.43
C ASP A 47 -31.29 -15.66 6.00
N ALA A 48 -32.38 -16.26 6.47
CA ALA A 48 -32.38 -17.62 7.05
C ALA A 48 -32.14 -18.74 6.01
N GLU A 49 -32.62 -18.57 4.78
CA GLU A 49 -32.41 -19.56 3.70
C GLU A 49 -30.96 -19.46 3.16
N THR A 50 -30.43 -18.28 3.10
CA THR A 50 -29.03 -18.03 2.71
C THR A 50 -28.06 -18.64 3.72
N VAL A 51 -28.29 -18.45 5.01
CA VAL A 51 -27.48 -19.06 6.09
C VAL A 51 -27.55 -20.59 6.03
N LYS A 52 -28.72 -21.16 5.80
CA LYS A 52 -28.88 -22.64 5.68
C LYS A 52 -28.15 -23.19 4.46
N ALA A 53 -28.19 -22.48 3.32
CA ALA A 53 -27.46 -22.88 2.12
C ALA A 53 -25.93 -22.77 2.31
N LEU A 54 -25.46 -21.76 3.03
CA LEU A 54 -24.05 -21.62 3.37
C LEU A 54 -23.56 -22.70 4.31
N LEU A 55 -24.33 -23.05 5.35
CA LEU A 55 -24.01 -24.16 6.26
C LEU A 55 -23.91 -25.48 5.54
N GLN A 56 -24.85 -25.76 4.61
CA GLN A 56 -24.80 -26.96 3.77
C GLN A 56 -23.52 -26.96 2.92
N ARG A 57 -23.19 -25.84 2.32
CA ARG A 57 -21.98 -25.73 1.48
C ARG A 57 -20.67 -25.92 2.27
N VAL A 58 -20.62 -25.44 3.51
CA VAL A 58 -19.48 -25.68 4.42
C VAL A 58 -19.34 -27.17 4.72
N GLN A 59 -20.43 -27.87 5.05
CA GLN A 59 -20.41 -29.32 5.31
C GLN A 59 -19.98 -30.12 4.08
N ASP A 60 -20.42 -29.73 2.88
CA ASP A 60 -20.01 -30.37 1.64
C ASP A 60 -18.51 -30.20 1.39
N LEU A 61 -17.97 -28.98 1.57
CA LEU A 61 -16.55 -28.69 1.46
C LEU A 61 -15.70 -29.43 2.49
N GLU A 62 -16.14 -29.54 3.73
CA GLU A 62 -15.45 -30.33 4.76
C GLU A 62 -15.34 -31.80 4.39
N SER A 63 -16.41 -32.38 3.80
CA SER A 63 -16.41 -33.76 3.35
C SER A 63 -15.48 -33.98 2.15
N GLU A 64 -15.42 -33.01 1.23
CA GLU A 64 -14.52 -33.04 0.07
C GLU A 64 -13.05 -32.93 0.49
N VAL A 65 -12.72 -32.02 1.41
CA VAL A 65 -11.38 -31.89 2.00
C VAL A 65 -10.94 -33.19 2.70
N LYS A 66 -11.85 -33.83 3.44
CA LYS A 66 -11.56 -35.10 4.10
C LYS A 66 -11.27 -36.22 3.09
N THR A 67 -12.01 -36.25 1.99
CA THR A 67 -11.82 -37.23 0.90
C THR A 67 -10.49 -37.00 0.18
N LEU A 68 -10.17 -35.74 -0.16
CA LEU A 68 -8.90 -35.38 -0.78
C LEU A 68 -7.70 -35.68 0.14
N LYS A 69 -7.83 -35.45 1.42
CA LYS A 69 -6.78 -35.77 2.41
C LYS A 69 -6.52 -37.28 2.49
N SER A 70 -7.53 -38.11 2.42
CA SER A 70 -7.38 -39.58 2.38
C SER A 70 -6.77 -40.06 1.06
N GLN A 71 -7.08 -39.42 -0.07
CA GLN A 71 -6.48 -39.71 -1.36
C GLN A 71 -5.00 -39.35 -1.40
N VAL A 72 -4.61 -38.20 -0.85
CA VAL A 72 -3.19 -37.78 -0.73
C VAL A 72 -2.41 -38.71 0.17
N GLN A 73 -2.99 -39.18 1.27
CA GLN A 73 -2.36 -40.20 2.13
C GLN A 73 -2.19 -41.56 1.44
N ALA A 74 -3.10 -41.94 0.57
CA ALA A 74 -3.01 -43.17 -0.18
C ALA A 74 -1.98 -43.15 -1.33
N LEU A 75 -1.63 -41.94 -1.81
CA LEU A 75 -0.67 -41.72 -2.87
C LEU A 75 0.78 -41.62 -2.39
N ASN A 76 1.02 -41.50 -1.07
CA ASN A 76 2.36 -41.43 -0.45
C ASN A 76 2.60 -42.60 0.53
N PRO A 77 2.94 -43.79 0.09
CA PRO A 77 3.55 -44.79 0.97
C PRO A 77 5.02 -44.40 1.21
N THR A 78 5.34 -44.08 2.44
CA THR A 78 6.68 -43.75 2.90
C THR A 78 7.67 -44.88 2.64
N PRO A 79 8.83 -44.63 2.02
CA PRO A 79 10.04 -45.39 2.33
C PRO A 79 11.01 -44.50 3.11
N ALA A 80 11.36 -44.95 4.28
CA ALA A 80 12.55 -44.47 5.00
C ALA A 80 13.79 -44.81 4.20
N ASN A 81 14.60 -43.78 3.90
CA ASN A 81 16.04 -43.99 3.73
C ASN A 81 16.81 -42.67 3.84
N ASP A 82 17.89 -42.75 4.62
CA ASP A 82 18.91 -41.75 4.87
C ASP A 82 19.49 -41.14 3.59
N ILE A 83 19.58 -39.80 3.56
CA ILE A 83 20.56 -39.12 2.71
C ILE A 83 21.28 -38.04 3.50
N SER A 84 22.56 -38.28 3.67
CA SER A 84 23.61 -37.43 4.18
C SER A 84 23.64 -36.06 3.50
N SER A 85 23.62 -35.01 4.30
CA SER A 85 23.73 -33.62 3.88
C SER A 85 25.22 -33.25 3.67
N THR A 86 25.59 -32.92 2.44
CA THR A 86 26.78 -32.12 2.14
C THR A 86 26.37 -30.67 1.93
N PRO A 87 27.04 -29.69 2.57
CA PRO A 87 26.68 -28.27 2.38
C PRO A 87 27.27 -27.78 1.05
N VAL A 88 26.40 -27.30 0.19
CA VAL A 88 26.79 -26.52 -1.01
C VAL A 88 26.98 -25.08 -0.57
N ALA A 89 28.19 -24.57 -0.78
CA ALA A 89 28.56 -23.19 -0.50
C ALA A 89 27.75 -22.21 -1.38
N ALA A 90 27.02 -21.32 -0.75
CA ALA A 90 26.38 -20.21 -1.40
C ALA A 90 27.39 -19.17 -1.83
N SER A 91 27.50 -18.90 -3.12
CA SER A 91 28.30 -17.80 -3.63
C SER A 91 27.52 -16.47 -3.36
N SER A 92 28.09 -15.65 -2.50
CA SER A 92 27.60 -14.31 -2.15
C SER A 92 27.82 -13.33 -3.31
N GLY A 93 26.78 -13.09 -4.09
CA GLY A 93 26.67 -11.91 -4.95
C GLY A 93 25.97 -10.80 -4.18
N THR A 94 26.72 -9.83 -3.69
CA THR A 94 26.19 -8.65 -2.98
C THR A 94 25.42 -7.75 -3.94
N VAL A 95 24.09 -7.72 -3.82
CA VAL A 95 23.22 -6.70 -4.42
C VAL A 95 22.79 -5.75 -3.31
N PRO A 96 22.97 -4.44 -3.45
CA PRO A 96 22.59 -3.49 -2.38
C PRO A 96 21.07 -3.38 -2.27
N VAL A 97 20.56 -3.73 -1.09
CA VAL A 97 19.13 -3.81 -0.71
C VAL A 97 18.51 -2.44 -0.50
N SER A 98 18.66 -1.47 -1.33
CA SER A 98 18.13 -0.17 -0.90
C SER A 98 17.55 0.75 -1.93
N THR A 99 17.15 0.44 -3.09
CA THR A 99 16.52 1.47 -3.95
C THR A 99 15.51 0.98 -4.98
N ALA A 100 15.18 -0.29 -4.97
CA ALA A 100 14.61 -0.87 -6.17
C ALA A 100 13.33 -1.70 -5.97
N MET A 101 12.60 -1.58 -4.86
CA MET A 101 11.56 -2.58 -4.54
C MET A 101 10.31 -2.51 -5.41
N ALA A 102 9.82 -1.34 -5.83
CA ALA A 102 8.73 -1.30 -6.83
C ALA A 102 9.21 -1.76 -8.22
N GLU A 103 10.49 -1.60 -8.52
CA GLU A 103 11.13 -2.18 -9.70
C GLU A 103 11.66 -3.57 -9.42
N HIS A 104 12.04 -3.91 -8.18
CA HIS A 104 12.45 -5.25 -7.82
C HIS A 104 11.32 -6.27 -7.98
N GLU A 105 10.08 -5.92 -7.77
CA GLU A 105 8.98 -6.86 -8.01
C GLU A 105 8.81 -7.16 -9.50
N VAL A 106 8.89 -6.14 -10.35
CA VAL A 106 8.91 -6.33 -11.81
C VAL A 106 10.28 -6.81 -12.29
N MET A 107 11.39 -6.38 -11.66
CA MET A 107 12.74 -6.83 -11.98
C MET A 107 13.12 -8.16 -11.32
N ALA A 108 12.63 -8.52 -10.13
CA ALA A 108 12.87 -9.84 -9.56
C ALA A 108 12.28 -10.93 -10.43
N VAL A 109 11.13 -10.67 -11.04
CA VAL A 109 10.58 -11.57 -12.06
C VAL A 109 11.38 -11.49 -13.38
N ARG A 110 12.10 -10.38 -13.66
CA ARG A 110 12.95 -10.20 -14.84
C ARG A 110 14.42 -10.62 -14.65
N ALA A 111 14.98 -10.43 -13.45
CA ALA A 111 16.40 -10.67 -13.20
C ALA A 111 16.79 -12.16 -13.15
N ASP A 112 15.82 -13.05 -13.02
CA ASP A 112 16.05 -14.49 -13.08
C ASP A 112 16.18 -14.99 -14.53
N ALA A 113 16.96 -14.28 -15.33
CA ALA A 113 17.33 -14.71 -16.67
C ALA A 113 18.36 -15.85 -16.66
N ASP A 114 18.74 -16.35 -15.48
CA ASP A 114 19.58 -17.55 -15.37
C ASP A 114 18.73 -18.79 -15.72
N PRO A 115 19.05 -19.49 -16.82
CA PRO A 115 18.33 -20.71 -17.22
C PRO A 115 18.41 -21.83 -16.19
N ASN A 116 19.28 -21.72 -15.17
CA ASN A 116 19.44 -22.68 -14.11
C ASN A 116 18.58 -22.39 -12.86
N MET A 117 17.94 -21.21 -12.80
CA MET A 117 17.05 -20.88 -11.68
C MET A 117 15.68 -21.58 -11.82
N PRO A 118 15.07 -22.04 -10.70
CA PRO A 118 13.74 -22.62 -10.73
C PRO A 118 12.74 -21.63 -11.32
N ARG A 119 11.89 -22.11 -12.21
CA ARG A 119 10.82 -21.27 -12.78
C ARG A 119 9.83 -20.78 -11.72
N LEU A 120 9.62 -21.57 -10.68
CA LEU A 120 8.77 -21.26 -9.54
C LEU A 120 9.66 -20.90 -8.34
N GLN A 121 9.43 -19.72 -7.76
CA GLN A 121 10.14 -19.23 -6.59
C GLN A 121 9.15 -18.90 -5.48
N LEU A 122 9.47 -19.32 -4.27
CA LEU A 122 8.80 -18.95 -3.03
C LEU A 122 9.74 -18.07 -2.22
N ARG A 123 9.25 -16.91 -1.80
CA ARG A 123 9.95 -15.98 -0.91
C ARG A 123 8.97 -15.52 0.16
N GLY A 124 9.46 -15.02 1.27
CA GLY A 124 8.58 -14.55 2.32
C GLY A 124 9.20 -13.48 3.21
N PHE A 125 8.32 -12.79 3.92
CA PHE A 125 8.66 -11.86 4.98
C PHE A 125 7.83 -12.17 6.20
N GLY A 126 8.40 -11.92 7.37
CA GLY A 126 7.66 -12.04 8.61
C GLY A 126 8.13 -11.05 9.66
N ASP A 127 7.27 -10.78 10.62
CA ASP A 127 7.65 -9.96 11.77
C ASP A 127 6.92 -10.35 13.05
N VAL A 128 7.56 -10.06 14.18
CA VAL A 128 7.01 -10.18 15.52
C VAL A 128 7.13 -8.82 16.19
N ASN A 129 6.05 -8.36 16.78
CA ASN A 129 5.94 -7.05 17.40
C ASN A 129 5.68 -7.17 18.89
N TRP A 130 6.18 -6.21 19.65
CA TRP A 130 5.65 -5.84 20.95
C TRP A 130 5.26 -4.37 20.92
N LYS A 131 4.05 -4.05 21.40
CA LYS A 131 3.53 -2.68 21.43
C LYS A 131 2.93 -2.39 22.80
N ALA A 132 3.14 -1.16 23.26
CA ALA A 132 2.54 -0.62 24.46
C ALA A 132 2.08 0.82 24.24
N SER A 133 1.01 1.21 24.90
CA SER A 133 0.50 2.58 24.89
C SER A 133 -0.03 2.99 26.24
N ASP A 134 -0.15 4.30 26.46
CA ASP A 134 -0.81 4.86 27.64
C ASP A 134 -2.32 5.09 27.42
N LEU A 135 -2.88 4.59 26.31
CA LEU A 135 -4.32 4.63 26.05
C LEU A 135 -5.05 3.70 27.03
N HIS A 136 -5.96 4.27 27.81
CA HIS A 136 -6.73 3.50 28.78
C HIS A 136 -7.54 2.38 28.10
N GLY A 137 -7.45 1.17 28.66
CA GLY A 137 -8.17 -0.02 28.15
C GLY A 137 -7.45 -0.78 27.03
N GLN A 138 -6.30 -0.31 26.55
CA GLN A 138 -5.46 -1.09 25.64
C GLN A 138 -4.54 -2.05 26.39
N THR A 139 -4.40 -3.26 25.84
CA THR A 139 -3.48 -4.27 26.36
C THR A 139 -2.12 -4.12 25.67
N ASN A 140 -1.07 -4.05 26.51
CA ASN A 140 0.31 -4.12 26.02
C ASN A 140 0.65 -5.58 25.74
N SER A 141 1.02 -5.90 24.51
CA SER A 141 1.17 -7.30 24.12
C SER A 141 2.25 -7.53 23.08
N PHE A 142 2.74 -8.78 23.04
CA PHE A 142 3.37 -9.33 21.87
C PHE A 142 2.29 -9.74 20.87
N ALA A 143 2.57 -9.54 19.58
CA ALA A 143 1.75 -10.02 18.49
C ALA A 143 2.65 -10.57 17.40
N LEU A 144 2.21 -11.62 16.73
CA LEU A 144 2.69 -11.91 15.40
C LEU A 144 2.25 -10.77 14.50
N GLY A 145 3.17 -10.27 13.68
CA GLY A 145 2.85 -9.31 12.65
C GLY A 145 2.26 -10.03 11.43
N GLN A 146 2.82 -9.76 10.29
CA GLN A 146 2.40 -10.40 9.04
C GLN A 146 3.42 -11.45 8.61
N LEU A 147 2.93 -12.58 8.07
CA LEU A 147 3.70 -13.50 7.26
C LEU A 147 3.22 -13.37 5.83
N ASN A 148 4.06 -12.78 4.98
CA ASN A 148 3.79 -12.61 3.56
C ASN A 148 4.53 -13.69 2.77
N LEU A 149 3.80 -14.41 1.93
CA LEU A 149 4.31 -15.45 1.05
C LEU A 149 4.14 -15.03 -0.41
N PHE A 150 5.25 -14.92 -1.12
CA PHE A 150 5.29 -14.58 -2.55
C PHE A 150 5.58 -15.81 -3.36
N LEU A 151 4.69 -16.14 -4.25
CA LEU A 151 4.87 -17.16 -5.27
C LEU A 151 5.03 -16.47 -6.62
N THR A 152 6.23 -16.56 -7.20
CA THR A 152 6.51 -16.00 -8.53
C THR A 152 6.88 -17.10 -9.51
N SER A 153 6.42 -16.95 -10.76
CA SER A 153 6.76 -17.89 -11.83
C SER A 153 7.00 -17.14 -13.13
N ARG A 154 8.12 -17.42 -13.78
CA ARG A 154 8.38 -16.99 -15.14
C ARG A 154 7.84 -18.03 -16.11
N ILE A 155 6.78 -17.69 -16.85
CA ILE A 155 6.14 -18.57 -17.83
C ILE A 155 6.95 -18.58 -19.13
N ASN A 156 7.35 -17.39 -19.59
CA ASN A 156 8.25 -17.19 -20.74
C ASN A 156 8.96 -15.83 -20.63
N ASP A 157 9.69 -15.41 -21.66
CA ASP A 157 10.50 -14.17 -21.64
C ASP A 157 9.68 -12.89 -21.42
N LYS A 158 8.39 -12.90 -21.68
CA LYS A 158 7.52 -11.73 -21.56
C LYS A 158 6.43 -11.90 -20.51
N LEU A 159 6.10 -13.13 -20.15
CA LEU A 159 4.96 -13.46 -19.31
C LEU A 159 5.43 -14.03 -17.99
N SER A 160 4.97 -13.44 -16.90
CA SER A 160 5.25 -13.86 -15.53
C SER A 160 3.98 -13.82 -14.69
N PHE A 161 3.99 -14.56 -13.60
CA PHE A 161 2.92 -14.66 -12.63
C PHE A 161 3.44 -14.28 -11.25
N LEU A 162 2.62 -13.61 -10.46
CA LEU A 162 2.87 -13.33 -9.05
C LEU A 162 1.59 -13.57 -8.26
N ALA A 163 1.69 -14.36 -7.20
CA ALA A 163 0.68 -14.43 -6.13
C ALA A 163 1.34 -14.03 -4.81
N GLU A 164 0.64 -13.24 -4.03
CA GLU A 164 1.01 -12.86 -2.67
C GLU A 164 -0.13 -13.19 -1.74
N THR A 165 0.18 -13.93 -0.67
CA THR A 165 -0.75 -14.27 0.39
C THR A 165 -0.19 -13.75 1.70
N VAL A 166 -1.02 -13.04 2.44
CA VAL A 166 -0.72 -12.56 3.78
C VAL A 166 -1.44 -13.40 4.80
N ILE A 167 -0.71 -13.78 5.83
CA ILE A 167 -1.24 -14.39 7.05
C ILE A 167 -0.91 -13.42 8.18
N GLU A 168 -1.94 -12.90 8.83
CA GLU A 168 -1.77 -11.95 9.92
C GLU A 168 -2.62 -12.30 11.14
N ALA A 169 -2.19 -11.82 12.31
CA ALA A 169 -2.93 -11.98 13.54
C ALA A 169 -3.94 -10.83 13.70
N ASP A 170 -5.22 -11.15 13.71
CA ASP A 170 -6.27 -10.22 14.10
C ASP A 170 -6.30 -10.11 15.63
N GLN A 171 -5.88 -8.97 16.14
CA GLN A 171 -5.85 -8.73 17.59
C GLN A 171 -7.27 -8.55 18.18
N GLY A 172 -8.24 -8.19 17.37
CA GLY A 172 -9.63 -7.99 17.81
C GLY A 172 -10.37 -9.32 18.04
N SER A 173 -10.19 -10.28 17.15
CA SER A 173 -10.82 -11.61 17.23
C SER A 173 -9.92 -12.66 17.89
N ASN A 174 -8.62 -12.41 18.04
CA ASN A 174 -7.60 -13.37 18.43
C ASN A 174 -7.52 -14.59 17.48
N GLU A 175 -7.68 -14.34 16.20
CA GLU A 175 -7.66 -15.32 15.12
C GLU A 175 -6.56 -14.99 14.12
N PHE A 176 -6.29 -15.88 13.17
CA PHE A 176 -5.44 -15.63 12.02
C PHE A 176 -6.31 -15.38 10.78
N GLY A 177 -6.11 -14.22 10.15
CA GLY A 177 -6.62 -13.93 8.82
C GLY A 177 -5.69 -14.46 7.73
N ILE A 178 -6.23 -14.88 6.61
CA ILE A 178 -5.48 -15.25 5.40
C ILE A 178 -6.10 -14.51 4.24
N GLU A 179 -5.30 -13.65 3.60
CA GLU A 179 -5.78 -12.80 2.51
C GLU A 179 -4.90 -12.91 1.26
N PRO A 180 -5.51 -13.05 0.07
CA PRO A 180 -4.80 -12.90 -1.20
C PRO A 180 -4.57 -11.41 -1.48
N GLU A 181 -3.37 -10.91 -1.22
CA GLU A 181 -3.03 -9.52 -1.44
C GLU A 181 -2.86 -9.18 -2.91
N ARG A 182 -2.12 -9.99 -3.63
CA ARG A 182 -1.94 -9.84 -5.06
C ARG A 182 -2.12 -11.16 -5.78
N LEU A 183 -2.73 -11.06 -6.95
CA LEU A 183 -2.80 -12.14 -7.93
C LEU A 183 -2.68 -11.51 -9.30
N LEU A 184 -1.50 -11.59 -9.89
CA LEU A 184 -1.12 -10.83 -11.06
C LEU A 184 -0.57 -11.71 -12.17
N MET A 185 -1.02 -11.44 -13.38
CA MET A 185 -0.32 -11.77 -14.61
C MET A 185 0.43 -10.52 -15.08
N LEU A 186 1.75 -10.64 -15.31
CA LEU A 186 2.61 -9.56 -15.78
C LEU A 186 3.03 -9.87 -17.22
N TYR A 187 2.83 -8.91 -18.12
CA TYR A 187 3.24 -9.02 -19.52
C TYR A 187 4.15 -7.86 -19.91
N SER A 188 5.42 -8.16 -20.11
CA SER A 188 6.46 -7.17 -20.50
C SER A 188 6.56 -7.08 -22.01
N VAL A 189 5.98 -6.04 -22.59
CA VAL A 189 6.09 -5.78 -24.04
C VAL A 189 7.46 -5.18 -24.37
N SER A 190 7.86 -4.17 -23.60
CA SER A 190 9.14 -3.45 -23.71
C SER A 190 9.37 -2.63 -22.45
N ASP A 191 10.52 -1.94 -22.33
CA ASP A 191 10.78 -0.99 -21.22
C ASP A 191 9.77 0.17 -21.18
N ARG A 192 9.11 0.44 -22.30
CA ARG A 192 8.10 1.50 -22.40
C ARG A 192 6.68 1.05 -22.09
N LEU A 193 6.43 -0.28 -22.05
CA LEU A 193 5.11 -0.82 -21.79
C LEU A 193 5.23 -2.17 -21.07
N ASN A 194 4.78 -2.19 -19.84
CA ASN A 194 4.58 -3.39 -19.01
C ASN A 194 3.14 -3.38 -18.54
N LEU A 195 2.45 -4.49 -18.71
CA LEU A 195 1.06 -4.66 -18.32
C LEU A 195 0.97 -5.59 -17.13
N GLN A 196 0.08 -5.27 -16.21
CA GLN A 196 -0.31 -6.11 -15.08
C GLN A 196 -1.83 -6.28 -15.13
N ILE A 197 -2.31 -7.49 -14.96
CA ILE A 197 -3.75 -7.81 -14.94
C ILE A 197 -4.02 -8.64 -13.70
N GLY A 198 -4.98 -8.20 -12.90
CA GLY A 198 -5.37 -8.86 -11.64
C GLY A 198 -5.49 -7.87 -10.48
N ARG A 199 -5.24 -8.33 -9.24
CA ARG A 199 -5.21 -7.48 -8.04
C ARG A 199 -3.79 -6.94 -7.84
N TYR A 200 -3.63 -5.62 -7.87
CA TYR A 200 -2.35 -4.91 -7.79
C TYR A 200 -2.41 -3.78 -6.75
N HIS A 201 -1.22 -3.28 -6.36
CA HIS A 201 -1.10 -2.08 -5.53
C HIS A 201 -1.29 -0.84 -6.39
N THR A 202 -2.21 0.05 -6.00
CA THR A 202 -2.45 1.29 -6.74
C THR A 202 -1.21 2.17 -6.78
N GLY A 203 -0.96 2.78 -7.92
CA GLY A 203 0.17 3.69 -8.15
C GLY A 203 -0.03 5.09 -7.54
N ILE A 204 -0.75 5.20 -6.42
CA ILE A 204 -0.95 6.46 -5.70
C ILE A 204 0.27 6.72 -4.81
N GLY A 205 1.02 7.78 -5.11
CA GLY A 205 2.23 8.12 -4.39
C GLY A 205 3.41 7.17 -4.66
N PHE A 206 4.30 7.09 -3.68
CA PHE A 206 5.50 6.25 -3.71
C PHE A 206 5.41 5.08 -2.73
N TYR A 207 4.98 5.35 -1.47
CA TYR A 207 5.06 4.39 -0.37
C TYR A 207 4.31 3.09 -0.67
N ASN A 208 3.12 3.21 -1.25
CA ASN A 208 2.26 2.07 -1.52
C ASN A 208 2.92 1.03 -2.45
N THR A 209 3.62 1.47 -3.47
CA THR A 209 4.31 0.59 -4.42
C THR A 209 5.71 0.18 -3.98
N ALA A 210 6.33 0.93 -3.04
CA ALA A 210 7.73 0.70 -2.63
C ALA A 210 7.87 -0.17 -1.39
N TYR A 211 6.94 -0.06 -0.43
CA TYR A 211 7.08 -0.69 0.90
C TYR A 211 5.89 -1.54 1.30
N HIS A 212 5.10 -2.00 0.39
CA HIS A 212 3.83 -2.62 0.71
C HIS A 212 3.87 -3.45 2.03
N HIS A 213 3.84 -4.76 2.07
CA HIS A 213 3.81 -5.51 3.33
C HIS A 213 5.17 -5.70 4.01
N SER A 214 6.27 -5.42 3.36
CA SER A 214 7.58 -5.80 3.86
C SER A 214 8.05 -4.99 5.06
N ALA A 215 7.73 -5.44 6.27
CA ALA A 215 8.22 -4.85 7.52
C ALA A 215 9.76 -4.81 7.57
N VAL A 216 10.45 -5.80 7.03
CA VAL A 216 11.93 -5.84 7.02
C VAL A 216 12.53 -4.73 6.17
N MET A 217 11.85 -4.27 5.13
CA MET A 217 12.35 -3.25 4.22
C MET A 217 12.05 -1.83 4.68
N GLN A 218 10.99 -1.64 5.45
CA GLN A 218 10.62 -0.34 6.00
C GLN A 218 11.59 0.06 7.11
N THR A 219 12.06 1.30 7.09
CA THR A 219 12.92 1.83 8.16
C THR A 219 12.16 1.96 9.47
N ALA A 220 10.96 2.50 9.46
CA ALA A 220 10.08 2.63 10.63
C ALA A 220 9.34 1.31 10.94
N MET A 221 8.76 1.20 12.13
CA MET A 221 8.02 0.00 12.55
C MET A 221 6.71 -0.20 11.79
N GLY A 222 6.01 0.86 11.44
CA GLY A 222 4.70 0.78 10.80
C GLY A 222 4.59 1.68 9.58
N ARG A 223 3.50 1.50 8.85
CA ARG A 223 3.12 2.37 7.73
C ARG A 223 2.75 3.76 8.24
N PRO A 224 2.95 4.83 7.43
CA PRO A 224 2.39 6.14 7.74
C PRO A 224 0.85 6.06 7.80
N PHE A 225 0.19 6.88 8.65
CA PHE A 225 -1.27 6.93 8.73
C PHE A 225 -1.94 7.10 7.37
N LEU A 226 -1.33 7.91 6.51
CA LEU A 226 -1.81 8.17 5.17
C LEU A 226 -1.91 6.90 4.30
N PHE A 227 -1.01 5.96 4.51
CA PHE A 227 -0.89 4.70 3.75
C PHE A 227 -1.25 3.46 4.57
N GLN A 228 -2.04 3.59 5.63
CA GLN A 228 -2.58 2.43 6.33
C GLN A 228 -3.43 1.57 5.38
N PHE A 229 -3.44 0.27 5.62
CA PHE A 229 -4.30 -0.65 4.89
C PHE A 229 -5.78 -0.37 5.17
N GLU A 230 -6.64 -0.73 4.23
CA GLU A 230 -8.08 -0.51 4.30
C GLU A 230 -8.70 -1.17 5.54
N ASP A 231 -8.28 -2.36 5.89
CA ASP A 231 -8.70 -3.13 7.07
C ASP A 231 -8.20 -2.54 8.39
N ASN A 232 -7.10 -1.79 8.33
CA ASN A 232 -6.53 -1.07 9.48
C ASN A 232 -6.97 0.40 9.56
N GLY A 233 -8.08 0.75 8.91
CA GLY A 233 -8.64 2.09 8.94
C GLY A 233 -8.04 3.04 7.91
N GLY A 234 -7.38 2.53 6.89
CA GLY A 234 -6.82 3.30 5.78
C GLY A 234 -7.87 4.08 5.01
N ILE A 235 -7.46 5.23 4.47
CA ILE A 235 -8.31 6.15 3.71
C ILE A 235 -7.99 6.16 2.21
N LEU A 236 -6.90 5.52 1.80
CA LEU A 236 -6.51 5.40 0.38
C LEU A 236 -6.91 4.04 -0.18
N PRO A 237 -7.24 3.94 -1.47
CA PRO A 237 -7.40 2.65 -2.15
C PRO A 237 -6.00 2.04 -2.38
N ILE A 238 -5.55 1.23 -1.43
CA ILE A 238 -4.21 0.61 -1.46
C ILE A 238 -4.14 -0.46 -2.54
N HIS A 239 -5.23 -1.22 -2.72
CA HIS A 239 -5.36 -2.26 -3.74
C HIS A 239 -6.39 -1.91 -4.80
N ASN A 240 -6.26 -2.51 -5.98
CA ASN A 240 -7.29 -2.47 -7.01
C ASN A 240 -7.28 -3.76 -7.83
N VAL A 241 -8.41 -4.14 -8.39
CA VAL A 241 -8.56 -5.25 -9.33
C VAL A 241 -8.84 -4.70 -10.71
N GLY A 242 -7.96 -4.98 -11.67
CA GLY A 242 -8.09 -4.41 -13.00
C GLY A 242 -6.83 -4.59 -13.84
N VAL A 243 -6.46 -3.53 -14.55
CA VAL A 243 -5.29 -3.48 -15.43
C VAL A 243 -4.43 -2.26 -15.07
N SER A 244 -3.13 -2.48 -14.94
CA SER A 244 -2.13 -1.43 -14.75
C SER A 244 -1.11 -1.49 -15.90
N ALA A 245 -0.76 -0.34 -16.45
CA ALA A 245 0.28 -0.16 -17.45
C ALA A 245 1.37 0.76 -16.90
N THR A 246 2.62 0.34 -17.01
CA THR A 246 3.79 1.12 -16.56
C THR A 246 4.86 1.15 -17.63
N GLY A 247 5.66 2.19 -17.64
CA GLY A 247 6.77 2.26 -18.59
C GLY A 247 7.58 3.54 -18.53
N LEU A 248 8.67 3.52 -19.25
CA LEU A 248 9.61 4.62 -19.42
C LEU A 248 9.18 5.48 -20.63
N ILE A 249 8.96 6.78 -20.40
CA ILE A 249 8.65 7.74 -21.46
C ILE A 249 9.94 8.31 -22.07
N SER A 250 10.88 8.69 -21.21
CA SER A 250 12.13 9.34 -21.64
C SER A 250 13.31 8.89 -20.79
N ASN A 251 14.30 8.27 -21.43
CA ASN A 251 15.56 7.88 -20.79
C ASN A 251 16.33 9.11 -20.28
N ARG A 252 16.38 10.19 -21.07
CA ARG A 252 17.14 11.39 -20.74
C ARG A 252 16.68 12.04 -19.43
N LEU A 253 15.38 11.99 -19.15
CA LEU A 253 14.78 12.56 -17.93
C LEU A 253 14.59 11.52 -16.85
N GLY A 254 14.72 10.22 -17.15
CA GLY A 254 14.26 9.16 -16.26
C GLY A 254 12.76 9.28 -15.96
N LEU A 255 11.97 9.71 -16.96
CA LEU A 255 10.53 9.95 -16.81
C LEU A 255 9.75 8.66 -17.08
N HIS A 256 8.97 8.24 -16.11
CA HIS A 256 8.09 7.08 -16.13
C HIS A 256 6.63 7.46 -15.97
N TYR A 257 5.74 6.55 -16.39
CA TYR A 257 4.30 6.67 -16.14
C TYR A 257 3.74 5.41 -15.48
N ILE A 258 2.59 5.60 -14.82
CA ILE A 258 1.68 4.56 -14.34
C ILE A 258 0.28 4.95 -14.81
N ALA A 259 -0.44 4.05 -15.46
CA ALA A 259 -1.82 4.26 -15.90
C ALA A 259 -2.64 3.02 -15.52
N GLU A 260 -3.72 3.20 -14.79
CA GLU A 260 -4.48 2.11 -14.21
C GLU A 260 -5.98 2.30 -14.45
N ILE A 261 -6.67 1.19 -14.65
CA ILE A 261 -8.13 1.10 -14.68
C ILE A 261 -8.54 -0.14 -13.88
N GLY A 262 -9.51 0.01 -13.00
CA GLY A 262 -9.98 -1.11 -12.18
C GLY A 262 -11.33 -0.85 -11.55
N ASN A 263 -11.74 -1.76 -10.66
CA ASN A 263 -13.02 -1.68 -9.97
C ASN A 263 -13.13 -0.49 -9.02
N GLY A 264 -11.98 0.03 -8.55
CA GLY A 264 -11.99 1.00 -7.48
C GLY A 264 -12.12 0.34 -6.11
N ARG A 265 -12.68 1.05 -5.17
CA ARG A 265 -12.90 0.55 -3.81
C ARG A 265 -14.36 0.56 -3.44
N SER A 266 -14.76 -0.35 -2.54
CA SER A 266 -16.08 -0.33 -1.92
C SER A 266 -16.16 0.72 -0.81
N ALA A 267 -17.36 1.20 -0.52
CA ALA A 267 -17.62 2.05 0.63
C ALA A 267 -17.57 1.22 1.91
N ARG A 268 -16.93 1.74 2.94
CA ARG A 268 -17.00 1.17 4.28
C ARG A 268 -18.00 1.95 5.15
N THR A 269 -18.63 1.25 6.07
CA THR A 269 -19.60 1.85 7.01
C THR A 269 -18.95 2.31 8.31
N SER A 270 -17.75 1.80 8.64
CA SER A 270 -16.98 2.17 9.81
C SER A 270 -15.49 1.87 9.60
N ILE A 271 -14.65 2.41 10.49
CA ILE A 271 -13.20 2.17 10.46
C ILE A 271 -12.83 0.70 10.66
N SER A 272 -13.69 -0.08 11.30
CA SER A 272 -13.49 -1.51 11.54
C SER A 272 -13.93 -2.40 10.37
N ASN A 273 -14.63 -1.86 9.38
CA ASN A 273 -15.05 -2.63 8.22
C ASN A 273 -14.00 -2.54 7.11
N PRO A 274 -13.31 -3.63 6.76
CA PRO A 274 -12.32 -3.62 5.70
C PRO A 274 -12.97 -3.32 4.35
N VAL A 275 -12.26 -2.56 3.51
CA VAL A 275 -12.64 -2.28 2.14
C VAL A 275 -11.87 -3.22 1.23
N GLN A 276 -12.43 -4.39 0.97
CA GLN A 276 -11.83 -5.38 0.09
C GLN A 276 -12.26 -5.11 -1.36
N ASN A 277 -11.32 -4.82 -2.25
CA ASN A 277 -11.60 -4.60 -3.68
C ASN A 277 -11.76 -5.93 -4.44
N VAL A 278 -12.53 -6.85 -3.89
CA VAL A 278 -12.71 -8.20 -4.45
C VAL A 278 -13.65 -8.18 -5.65
N THR A 279 -14.74 -7.42 -5.51
CA THR A 279 -15.74 -7.20 -6.55
C THR A 279 -16.11 -5.73 -6.60
N ASP A 280 -16.66 -5.29 -7.72
CA ASP A 280 -17.17 -3.94 -7.88
C ASP A 280 -18.58 -3.81 -7.26
N GLU A 281 -18.85 -2.73 -6.57
CA GLU A 281 -20.17 -2.41 -6.01
C GLU A 281 -21.04 -1.60 -6.98
N ASN A 282 -20.46 -1.12 -8.08
CA ASN A 282 -21.16 -0.32 -9.09
C ASN A 282 -20.57 -0.56 -10.51
N ASN A 283 -21.13 0.09 -11.52
CA ASN A 283 -20.66 0.02 -12.90
C ASN A 283 -19.57 1.05 -13.24
N GLY A 284 -19.25 1.97 -12.33
CA GLY A 284 -18.14 2.91 -12.45
C GLY A 284 -16.81 2.18 -12.45
N LYS A 285 -15.79 2.79 -13.04
CA LYS A 285 -14.43 2.27 -12.96
C LYS A 285 -13.51 3.35 -12.43
N ALA A 286 -12.61 2.93 -11.56
CA ALA A 286 -11.54 3.78 -11.07
C ALA A 286 -10.44 3.94 -12.11
N PHE A 287 -9.87 5.15 -12.18
CA PHE A 287 -8.76 5.48 -13.05
C PHE A 287 -7.64 6.11 -12.23
N ASN A 288 -6.41 5.71 -12.49
CA ASN A 288 -5.22 6.35 -11.93
C ASN A 288 -4.23 6.69 -13.04
N LEU A 289 -3.66 7.89 -12.97
CA LEU A 289 -2.58 8.31 -13.86
C LEU A 289 -1.50 8.99 -13.03
N GLY A 290 -0.30 8.45 -13.09
CA GLY A 290 0.86 8.96 -12.37
C GLY A 290 2.08 9.12 -13.27
N PHE A 291 2.94 10.06 -12.89
CA PHE A 291 4.24 10.29 -13.51
C PHE A 291 5.30 10.48 -12.43
N TYR A 292 6.48 9.93 -12.67
CA TYR A 292 7.60 10.18 -11.80
C TYR A 292 8.91 10.25 -12.58
N VAL A 293 9.84 11.00 -12.03
CA VAL A 293 11.16 11.24 -12.60
C VAL A 293 12.23 10.67 -11.66
N ARG A 294 13.22 10.00 -12.24
CA ARG A 294 14.45 9.53 -11.59
C ARG A 294 15.63 10.11 -12.36
N PRO A 295 16.11 11.31 -12.01
CA PRO A 295 17.19 11.95 -12.74
C PRO A 295 18.49 11.16 -12.57
N GLU A 296 19.14 10.80 -13.68
CA GLU A 296 20.43 10.09 -13.64
C GLU A 296 21.51 10.89 -12.94
N ALA A 297 21.45 12.24 -13.03
CA ALA A 297 22.41 13.14 -12.40
C ALA A 297 22.41 13.09 -10.87
N ILE A 298 21.31 12.64 -10.26
CA ILE A 298 21.17 12.57 -8.79
C ILE A 298 20.65 11.19 -8.42
N SER A 299 21.59 10.26 -8.28
CA SER A 299 21.26 8.89 -7.90
C SER A 299 20.47 8.85 -6.59
N GLY A 300 19.37 8.10 -6.58
CA GLY A 300 18.49 7.97 -5.42
C GLY A 300 17.41 9.03 -5.29
N LEU A 301 17.39 10.07 -6.13
CA LEU A 301 16.29 11.03 -6.18
C LEU A 301 15.14 10.49 -7.04
N ARG A 302 13.93 10.59 -6.49
CA ARG A 302 12.67 10.35 -7.21
C ARG A 302 11.67 11.40 -6.79
N PHE A 303 10.94 11.95 -7.74
CA PHE A 303 9.78 12.80 -7.46
C PHE A 303 8.70 12.53 -8.48
N GLY A 304 7.45 12.69 -8.08
CA GLY A 304 6.33 12.41 -8.96
C GLY A 304 5.01 12.88 -8.39
N PHE A 305 3.98 12.68 -9.20
CA PHE A 305 2.60 12.96 -8.84
C PHE A 305 1.67 11.93 -9.47
N SER A 306 0.49 11.75 -8.89
CA SER A 306 -0.58 10.95 -9.44
C SER A 306 -1.94 11.58 -9.17
N GLY A 307 -2.90 11.25 -10.04
CA GLY A 307 -4.31 11.59 -9.90
C GLY A 307 -5.16 10.34 -10.06
N TYR A 308 -6.02 10.09 -9.10
CA TYR A 308 -6.95 8.96 -9.06
C TYR A 308 -8.38 9.50 -9.03
N HIS A 309 -9.28 8.83 -9.72
CA HIS A 309 -10.71 9.12 -9.74
C HIS A 309 -11.51 7.82 -9.57
N ASP A 310 -12.57 7.89 -8.76
CA ASP A 310 -13.47 6.77 -8.50
C ASP A 310 -14.91 7.27 -8.23
N HIS A 311 -15.87 6.36 -8.36
CA HIS A 311 -17.24 6.52 -7.89
C HIS A 311 -17.53 5.48 -6.82
N VAL A 312 -17.65 5.92 -5.57
CA VAL A 312 -17.94 5.06 -4.42
C VAL A 312 -19.42 5.06 -4.13
N SER A 313 -20.02 3.88 -3.94
CA SER A 313 -21.49 3.70 -3.77
C SER A 313 -21.83 3.19 -2.37
N PRO A 314 -21.99 4.08 -1.36
CA PRO A 314 -22.35 3.67 -0.01
C PRO A 314 -23.74 3.07 0.05
N LEU A 315 -23.93 2.01 0.84
CA LEU A 315 -25.25 1.41 1.09
C LEU A 315 -26.18 2.44 1.75
N GLY A 316 -27.31 2.74 1.08
CA GLY A 316 -28.33 3.65 1.58
C GLY A 316 -27.96 5.14 1.54
N GLY A 317 -26.84 5.50 0.88
CA GLY A 317 -26.38 6.86 0.67
C GLY A 317 -26.39 7.30 -0.78
N ALA A 318 -26.07 8.57 -1.04
CA ALA A 318 -25.76 9.06 -2.37
C ALA A 318 -24.38 8.54 -2.81
N ASN A 319 -24.21 8.27 -4.10
CA ASN A 319 -22.88 8.00 -4.65
C ASN A 319 -21.94 9.18 -4.39
N ILE A 320 -20.67 8.89 -4.32
CA ILE A 320 -19.62 9.86 -3.99
C ILE A 320 -18.60 9.85 -5.12
N SER A 321 -18.41 10.99 -5.77
CA SER A 321 -17.27 11.21 -6.65
C SER A 321 -16.03 11.44 -5.79
N GLU A 322 -15.08 10.54 -5.89
CA GLU A 322 -13.77 10.63 -5.23
C GLU A 322 -12.69 11.06 -6.20
N ASN A 323 -11.89 12.05 -5.81
CA ASN A 323 -10.66 12.40 -6.50
C ASN A 323 -9.49 12.40 -5.51
N ILE A 324 -8.36 11.80 -5.88
CA ILE A 324 -7.17 11.76 -5.04
C ILE A 324 -5.99 12.32 -5.84
N PHE A 325 -5.31 13.31 -5.27
CA PHE A 325 -4.10 13.89 -5.84
C PHE A 325 -2.95 13.64 -4.88
N ALA A 326 -1.92 12.97 -5.35
CA ALA A 326 -0.75 12.64 -4.56
C ALA A 326 0.53 13.20 -5.20
N GLY A 327 1.46 13.66 -4.37
CA GLY A 327 2.78 14.09 -4.79
C GLY A 327 3.84 13.57 -3.83
N HIS A 328 5.01 13.21 -4.36
CA HIS A 328 6.11 12.72 -3.56
C HIS A 328 7.47 13.29 -3.99
N VAL A 329 8.35 13.43 -3.02
CA VAL A 329 9.79 13.67 -3.19
C VAL A 329 10.53 12.71 -2.28
N VAL A 330 11.33 11.84 -2.88
CA VAL A 330 12.06 10.79 -2.20
C VAL A 330 13.53 10.88 -2.59
N TYR A 331 14.40 10.80 -1.59
CA TYR A 331 15.82 10.66 -1.80
C TYR A 331 16.36 9.50 -0.96
N GLN A 332 16.77 8.45 -1.63
CA GLN A 332 17.24 7.22 -0.97
C GLN A 332 18.60 6.80 -1.50
N THR A 333 19.51 6.61 -0.57
CA THR A 333 20.83 6.05 -0.80
C THR A 333 21.10 4.94 0.22
N SER A 334 22.19 4.20 0.10
CA SER A 334 22.59 3.20 1.10
C SER A 334 22.74 3.78 2.51
N ARG A 335 23.05 5.08 2.63
CA ARG A 335 23.30 5.74 3.91
C ARG A 335 22.21 6.70 4.37
N PHE A 336 21.43 7.27 3.46
CA PHE A 336 20.48 8.32 3.77
C PHE A 336 19.13 8.04 3.13
N GLU A 337 18.05 8.32 3.86
CA GLU A 337 16.69 8.21 3.39
C GLU A 337 15.91 9.47 3.77
N PHE A 338 15.21 10.03 2.80
CA PHE A 338 14.30 11.14 2.96
C PHE A 338 13.04 10.84 2.13
N LEU A 339 11.94 10.57 2.80
CA LEU A 339 10.65 10.22 2.20
C LEU A 339 9.64 11.32 2.55
N ASN A 340 9.03 11.92 1.53
CA ASN A 340 7.98 12.91 1.72
C ASN A 340 6.88 12.67 0.72
N GLU A 341 5.66 12.52 1.22
CA GLU A 341 4.48 12.41 0.39
C GLU A 341 3.35 13.23 0.99
N ALA A 342 2.57 13.84 0.11
CA ALA A 342 1.37 14.58 0.45
C ALA A 342 0.23 14.14 -0.47
N VAL A 343 -0.95 14.04 0.11
CA VAL A 343 -2.17 13.64 -0.59
C VAL A 343 -3.31 14.58 -0.23
N VAL A 344 -4.18 14.83 -1.19
CA VAL A 344 -5.48 15.45 -0.95
C VAL A 344 -6.54 14.55 -1.57
N LEU A 345 -7.41 13.98 -0.71
CA LEU A 345 -8.63 13.33 -1.15
C LEU A 345 -9.76 14.37 -1.21
N GLN A 346 -10.63 14.22 -2.20
CA GLN A 346 -11.82 15.06 -2.38
C GLN A 346 -13.04 14.17 -2.54
N HIS A 347 -14.04 14.35 -1.68
CA HIS A 347 -15.32 13.67 -1.76
C HIS A 347 -16.41 14.66 -2.10
N THR A 348 -17.18 14.34 -3.14
CA THR A 348 -18.33 15.13 -3.56
C THR A 348 -19.53 14.19 -3.71
N PRO A 349 -20.49 14.17 -2.77
CA PRO A 349 -21.71 13.39 -2.93
C PRO A 349 -22.55 13.90 -4.11
N ASP A 350 -23.16 12.99 -4.89
CA ASP A 350 -23.95 13.32 -6.09
C ASP A 350 -25.15 14.22 -5.79
N ASN A 351 -25.67 14.16 -4.57
CA ASN A 351 -26.78 15.00 -4.11
C ASN A 351 -26.33 16.34 -3.50
N SER A 352 -25.06 16.70 -3.62
CA SER A 352 -24.45 17.89 -3.03
C SER A 352 -23.46 18.55 -3.97
N ASN A 353 -23.40 19.86 -3.95
CA ASN A 353 -22.36 20.64 -4.63
C ASN A 353 -21.16 20.95 -3.71
N VAL A 354 -21.10 20.33 -2.52
CA VAL A 354 -20.07 20.61 -1.54
C VAL A 354 -19.00 19.52 -1.61
N THR A 355 -17.79 19.91 -1.98
CA THR A 355 -16.61 19.04 -1.94
C THR A 355 -15.95 19.10 -0.56
N VAL A 356 -15.71 17.96 0.03
CA VAL A 356 -14.93 17.80 1.27
C VAL A 356 -13.48 17.45 0.90
N ASN A 357 -12.53 18.21 1.44
CA ASN A 357 -11.10 17.97 1.21
C ASN A 357 -10.47 17.34 2.45
N ILE A 358 -9.72 16.27 2.25
CA ILE A 358 -9.00 15.52 3.28
C ILE A 358 -7.50 15.62 2.96
N PRO A 359 -6.77 16.56 3.56
CA PRO A 359 -5.33 16.65 3.41
C PRO A 359 -4.62 15.64 4.32
N GLY A 360 -3.57 15.02 3.79
CA GLY A 360 -2.67 14.16 4.53
C GLY A 360 -1.22 14.28 4.02
N PHE A 361 -0.25 14.09 4.89
CA PHE A 361 1.15 13.99 4.52
C PHE A 361 1.96 13.21 5.56
N TYR A 362 3.10 12.71 5.14
CA TYR A 362 4.17 12.31 6.05
C TYR A 362 5.53 12.79 5.53
N SER A 363 6.45 12.97 6.46
CA SER A 363 7.86 13.28 6.20
C SER A 363 8.73 12.40 7.08
N GLN A 364 9.62 11.61 6.48
CA GLN A 364 10.54 10.71 7.18
C GLN A 364 11.98 10.99 6.76
N ILE A 365 12.86 10.99 7.74
CA ILE A 365 14.31 11.09 7.54
C ILE A 365 15.01 9.98 8.32
N SER A 366 16.02 9.37 7.72
CA SER A 366 16.90 8.44 8.40
C SER A 366 18.33 8.53 7.87
N LYS A 367 19.29 8.13 8.71
CA LYS A 367 20.70 8.01 8.31
C LYS A 367 21.33 6.78 8.93
N ARG A 368 22.03 6.01 8.09
CA ARG A 368 22.72 4.79 8.52
C ARG A 368 24.12 5.08 9.06
N PHE A 369 24.44 4.51 10.22
CA PHE A 369 25.76 4.52 10.88
C PHE A 369 26.16 3.05 11.19
N GLY A 370 26.92 2.43 10.31
CA GLY A 370 27.18 1.00 10.41
C GLY A 370 25.86 0.21 10.32
N ASN A 371 25.57 -0.57 11.36
CA ASN A 371 24.32 -1.35 11.44
C ASN A 371 23.15 -0.57 12.08
N TYR A 372 23.38 0.64 12.56
CA TYR A 372 22.36 1.47 13.21
C TYR A 372 21.78 2.47 12.24
N ARG A 373 20.46 2.62 12.22
CA ARG A 373 19.74 3.60 11.42
C ARG A 373 18.69 4.30 12.29
N PRO A 374 19.07 5.38 13.00
CA PRO A 374 18.09 6.26 13.62
C PRO A 374 17.21 6.90 12.56
N TYR A 375 15.93 7.10 12.91
CA TYR A 375 14.96 7.76 12.06
C TYR A 375 14.02 8.64 12.84
N PHE A 376 13.42 9.58 12.11
CA PHE A 376 12.33 10.41 12.59
C PHE A 376 11.28 10.51 11.50
N ARG A 377 9.99 10.42 11.85
CA ARG A 377 8.85 10.60 10.97
C ARG A 377 7.82 11.49 11.65
N TYR A 378 7.24 12.41 10.90
CA TYR A 378 6.05 13.14 11.29
C TYR A 378 4.93 12.85 10.32
N GLU A 379 3.73 12.65 10.84
CA GLU A 379 2.55 12.24 10.11
C GLU A 379 1.38 13.17 10.38
N TYR A 380 0.51 13.35 9.39
CA TYR A 380 -0.68 14.19 9.49
C TYR A 380 -1.75 13.71 8.54
N VAL A 381 -2.97 13.52 9.04
CA VAL A 381 -4.20 13.29 8.27
C VAL A 381 -5.31 14.07 8.95
N ASN A 382 -6.08 14.83 8.19
CA ASN A 382 -7.20 15.60 8.73
C ASN A 382 -8.49 15.33 7.94
N VAL A 383 -9.33 14.46 8.48
CA VAL A 383 -10.65 14.18 7.94
C VAL A 383 -11.66 15.10 8.60
N PRO A 384 -12.36 15.98 7.84
CA PRO A 384 -13.45 16.79 8.38
C PRO A 384 -14.63 15.91 8.84
N GLY A 385 -15.28 16.28 9.97
CA GLY A 385 -16.42 15.52 10.50
C GLY A 385 -17.65 15.45 9.60
N ARG A 386 -17.67 16.22 8.50
CA ARG A 386 -18.71 16.18 7.46
C ARG A 386 -18.35 15.26 6.27
N ASP A 387 -17.21 14.58 6.34
CA ASP A 387 -16.82 13.64 5.28
C ASP A 387 -17.81 12.47 5.24
N PRO A 388 -18.31 12.08 4.06
CA PRO A 388 -19.35 11.05 3.97
C PRO A 388 -18.82 9.63 4.22
N LEU A 389 -17.51 9.39 4.12
CA LEU A 389 -16.91 8.04 4.23
C LEU A 389 -16.06 7.85 5.50
N TYR A 390 -15.30 8.87 5.90
CA TYR A 390 -14.23 8.75 6.89
C TYR A 390 -14.34 9.71 8.06
N SER A 391 -15.55 10.21 8.37
CA SER A 391 -15.79 11.17 9.47
C SER A 391 -15.31 10.66 10.84
N ASP A 392 -15.21 9.35 11.01
CA ASP A 392 -14.74 8.65 12.21
C ASP A 392 -13.21 8.73 12.41
N VAL A 393 -12.43 8.95 11.34
CA VAL A 393 -10.97 9.08 11.41
C VAL A 393 -10.54 10.38 12.10
N ALA A 394 -11.27 11.49 11.84
CA ALA A 394 -11.00 12.84 12.37
C ALA A 394 -9.58 13.36 12.03
N LEU A 395 -9.04 14.23 12.90
CA LEU A 395 -7.64 14.66 12.82
C LEU A 395 -6.76 13.67 13.58
N VAL A 396 -5.75 13.14 12.91
CA VAL A 396 -4.68 12.36 13.52
C VAL A 396 -3.33 12.87 13.04
N HIS A 397 -2.42 13.14 13.96
CA HIS A 397 -1.06 13.55 13.62
C HIS A 397 -0.10 13.21 14.75
N GLY A 398 1.19 13.17 14.45
CA GLY A 398 2.18 13.01 15.49
C GLY A 398 3.57 12.58 15.01
N PRO A 399 4.57 12.74 15.89
CA PRO A 399 5.93 12.31 15.64
C PRO A 399 6.12 10.81 15.97
N ARG A 400 7.03 10.20 15.22
CA ARG A 400 7.66 8.90 15.47
C ARG A 400 9.17 9.09 15.50
N ALA A 401 9.86 8.52 16.46
CA ALA A 401 11.31 8.48 16.50
C ALA A 401 11.77 7.07 16.88
N GLY A 402 12.73 6.54 16.17
CA GLY A 402 13.15 5.17 16.41
C GLY A 402 14.56 4.87 15.96
N LEU A 403 14.96 3.66 16.23
CA LEU A 403 16.24 3.09 15.83
C LEU A 403 15.98 1.73 15.18
N ARG A 404 16.46 1.56 13.96
CA ARG A 404 16.55 0.28 13.28
C ARG A 404 17.99 -0.24 13.42
N TYR A 405 18.13 -1.48 13.82
CA TYR A 405 19.40 -2.22 13.87
C TYR A 405 19.35 -3.32 12.81
N GLU A 406 20.26 -3.25 11.83
CA GLU A 406 20.43 -4.26 10.79
C GLU A 406 21.20 -5.42 11.38
N LEU A 407 20.57 -6.57 11.58
CA LEU A 407 21.20 -7.81 12.01
C LEU A 407 22.02 -8.40 10.85
N ASP A 408 21.40 -8.48 9.69
CA ASP A 408 21.98 -8.82 8.40
C ASP A 408 21.15 -8.22 7.25
N GLU A 409 21.33 -8.69 6.02
CA GLU A 409 20.57 -8.20 4.85
C GLU A 409 19.09 -8.62 4.90
N SER A 410 18.76 -9.71 5.59
CA SER A 410 17.44 -10.30 5.65
C SER A 410 16.72 -10.11 7.00
N ALA A 411 17.37 -9.53 8.02
CA ALA A 411 16.78 -9.38 9.35
C ALA A 411 17.12 -8.04 10.01
N ALA A 412 16.13 -7.45 10.67
CA ALA A 412 16.27 -6.20 11.40
C ALA A 412 15.49 -6.21 12.71
N PHE A 413 16.06 -5.56 13.72
CA PHE A 413 15.39 -5.22 14.97
C PHE A 413 15.12 -3.73 15.01
N LYS A 414 13.93 -3.33 15.47
CA LYS A 414 13.54 -1.93 15.57
C LYS A 414 12.97 -1.63 16.96
N ILE A 415 13.19 -0.40 17.41
CA ILE A 415 12.51 0.21 18.55
C ILE A 415 11.99 1.57 18.11
N GLU A 416 10.74 1.89 18.45
CA GLU A 416 10.08 3.14 18.06
C GLU A 416 9.32 3.72 19.24
N PHE A 417 9.42 5.03 19.40
CA PHE A 417 8.59 5.85 20.27
C PHE A 417 7.72 6.74 19.39
N GLY A 418 6.44 6.81 19.71
CA GLY A 418 5.48 7.61 18.99
C GLY A 418 4.56 8.38 19.91
N ARG A 419 3.98 9.44 19.36
CA ARG A 419 2.90 10.19 20.01
C ARG A 419 1.82 10.50 18.98
N ASP A 420 0.63 9.91 19.19
CA ASP A 420 -0.55 10.18 18.36
C ASP A 420 -1.39 11.27 19.04
N MET A 421 -1.66 12.31 18.30
CA MET A 421 -2.58 13.38 18.72
C MET A 421 -3.83 13.28 17.88
N ARG A 422 -4.95 12.96 18.51
CA ARG A 422 -6.26 12.79 17.89
C ARG A 422 -7.24 13.83 18.42
N ARG A 423 -8.02 14.46 17.53
CA ARG A 423 -8.96 15.54 17.90
C ARG A 423 -9.88 15.16 19.06
N ASN A 424 -10.39 13.94 19.08
CA ASN A 424 -11.42 13.52 20.02
C ASN A 424 -10.92 12.60 21.17
N GLN A 425 -9.63 12.23 21.17
CA GLN A 425 -9.08 11.25 22.11
C GLN A 425 -7.88 11.77 22.90
N GLY A 426 -7.41 12.99 22.57
CA GLY A 426 -6.21 13.55 23.18
C GLY A 426 -4.92 12.96 22.59
N ALA A 427 -3.85 13.03 23.37
CA ALA A 427 -2.54 12.50 22.99
C ALA A 427 -2.31 11.13 23.61
N VAL A 428 -1.86 10.16 22.81
CA VAL A 428 -1.49 8.82 23.21
C VAL A 428 -0.01 8.60 22.93
N ASN A 429 0.75 8.20 23.95
CA ASN A 429 2.15 7.84 23.77
C ASN A 429 2.27 6.35 23.48
N LEU A 430 3.17 6.01 22.58
CA LEU A 430 3.36 4.68 22.05
C LEU A 430 4.83 4.29 22.19
N ILE A 431 5.09 3.05 22.51
CA ILE A 431 6.41 2.43 22.40
C ILE A 431 6.24 1.06 21.78
N GLY A 432 7.15 0.70 20.90
CA GLY A 432 7.12 -0.62 20.28
C GLY A 432 8.50 -1.14 19.95
N THR A 433 8.57 -2.45 19.82
CA THR A 433 9.71 -3.16 19.23
C THR A 433 9.22 -4.09 18.13
N GLN A 434 10.04 -4.31 17.11
CA GLN A 434 9.75 -5.19 16.00
C GLN A 434 11.01 -5.97 15.62
N PHE A 435 10.88 -7.27 15.53
CA PHE A 435 11.83 -8.13 14.85
C PHE A 435 11.23 -8.52 13.50
N SER A 436 11.92 -8.20 12.42
CA SER A 436 11.46 -8.45 11.06
C SER A 436 12.52 -9.20 10.26
N PHE A 437 12.09 -10.11 9.40
CA PHE A 437 12.96 -10.98 8.61
C PHE A 437 12.38 -11.31 7.25
N ALA A 438 13.27 -11.70 6.32
CA ALA A 438 12.95 -12.21 4.98
C ALA A 438 13.62 -13.57 4.75
N PHE A 439 13.08 -14.41 3.88
CA PHE A 439 13.62 -15.73 3.53
C PHE A 439 13.29 -16.12 2.09
#